data_46c76a9332924cc338f92319f10c6b6f
#
_entry.id   46c76a9332924cc338f92319f10c6b6f
#
_cell.length_a   1.000
_cell.length_b   1.000
_cell.length_c   1.000
_cell.angle_alpha   90.00
_cell.angle_beta   90.00
_cell.angle_gamma   90.00
#
_symmetry.space_group_name_H-M   'P 1'
#
loop_
_entity.id
_entity.type
_entity.pdbx_description
1 polymer ?
#
loop_
_entity_poly.entity_id
_entity_poly.type
_entity_poly.pdbx_seq_one_letter_code
_entity_poly.pdbx_strand_id
1 'polypeptide(L)'
;MCQLRRNQRMFIKAVMRAMSTILREQGILTVHDQVVSEVAQRWAKAFRCKVTIKTSPEQNRWAGPQQLSDIVGWYFSPHGDRMEWMAEVETEDTLSDPATHLRWQRVAVPGIPFYLLIPRGHKTVAEKLAAVAGVHFGGIYQFNFFNGIVQIL
;
A
#
# COMPACT_ATOMS: atom_id res chain seq x y z
N MET A 1 9.88 49.15 10.44
CA MET A 1 10.57 47.83 10.30
C MET A 1 10.06 46.72 11.23
N CYS A 2 9.59 47.03 12.40
CA CYS A 2 9.12 45.99 13.36
C CYS A 2 7.76 45.37 12.97
N GLN A 3 6.88 46.10 12.31
CA GLN A 3 5.53 45.67 11.90
C GLN A 3 5.56 44.64 10.76
N LEU A 4 6.46 44.77 9.78
CA LEU A 4 6.61 43.84 8.65
C LEU A 4 7.07 42.46 9.09
N ARG A 5 7.99 42.36 10.07
CA ARG A 5 8.47 41.08 10.59
C ARG A 5 7.41 40.32 11.41
N ARG A 6 6.51 41.05 12.07
CA ARG A 6 5.39 40.47 12.82
C ARG A 6 4.35 39.85 11.88
N ASN A 7 4.03 40.55 10.79
CA ASN A 7 3.07 40.05 9.79
C ASN A 7 3.59 38.82 9.03
N GLN A 8 4.88 38.83 8.67
CA GLN A 8 5.50 37.62 8.06
C GLN A 8 5.49 36.39 8.98
N ARG A 9 5.78 36.58 10.28
CA ARG A 9 5.75 35.48 11.25
C ARG A 9 4.33 34.95 11.48
N MET A 10 3.32 35.83 11.47
CA MET A 10 1.92 35.39 11.57
C MET A 10 1.45 34.68 10.32
N PHE A 11 1.84 35.16 9.13
CA PHE A 11 1.53 34.50 7.86
C PHE A 11 2.15 33.11 7.76
N ILE A 12 3.43 32.97 8.11
CA ILE A 12 4.12 31.67 8.13
C ILE A 12 3.46 30.69 9.12
N LYS A 13 3.09 31.17 10.33
CA LYS A 13 2.38 30.34 11.30
C LYS A 13 0.99 29.93 10.83
N ALA A 14 0.27 30.80 10.14
CA ALA A 14 -1.05 30.52 9.57
C ALA A 14 -0.94 29.49 8.43
N VAL A 15 0.04 29.65 7.54
CA VAL A 15 0.32 28.70 6.45
C VAL A 15 0.74 27.34 7.00
N MET A 16 1.64 27.29 7.99
CA MET A 16 2.04 26.04 8.62
C MET A 16 0.88 25.36 9.37
N ARG A 17 -0.02 26.13 9.98
CA ARG A 17 -1.24 25.61 10.61
C ARG A 17 -2.21 25.05 9.57
N ALA A 18 -2.43 25.78 8.47
CA ALA A 18 -3.27 25.32 7.36
C ALA A 18 -2.69 24.05 6.72
N MET A 19 -1.37 24.00 6.48
CA MET A 19 -0.71 22.79 5.97
C MET A 19 -0.81 21.62 6.95
N SER A 20 -0.67 21.86 8.26
CA SER A 20 -0.83 20.79 9.25
C SER A 20 -2.29 20.32 9.39
N THR A 21 -3.25 21.18 9.13
CA THR A 21 -4.68 20.82 9.12
C THR A 21 -5.03 20.04 7.85
N ILE A 22 -4.53 20.47 6.70
CA ILE A 22 -4.67 19.73 5.42
C ILE A 22 -4.00 18.35 5.52
N LEU A 23 -2.82 18.26 6.12
CA LEU A 23 -2.13 16.99 6.36
C LEU A 23 -2.88 16.09 7.36
N ARG A 24 -3.64 16.66 8.30
CA ARG A 24 -4.49 15.89 9.22
C ARG A 24 -5.80 15.45 8.59
N GLU A 25 -6.39 16.25 7.72
CA GLU A 25 -7.63 15.91 7.00
C GLU A 25 -7.38 14.94 5.85
N GLN A 26 -6.19 14.97 5.22
CA GLN A 26 -5.77 13.99 4.22
C GLN A 26 -5.16 12.73 4.82
N GLY A 27 -5.02 12.64 6.16
CA GLY A 27 -4.30 11.60 6.87
C GLY A 27 -2.82 11.61 6.47
N ILE A 28 -1.90 11.65 7.44
CA ILE A 28 -0.49 11.42 7.15
C ILE A 28 -0.40 10.05 6.51
N LEU A 29 -0.08 9.98 5.21
CA LEU A 29 0.14 8.72 4.52
C LEU A 29 1.21 7.95 5.29
N THR A 30 0.84 6.79 5.80
CA THR A 30 1.78 5.90 6.47
C THR A 30 2.83 5.42 5.46
N VAL A 31 3.93 4.86 5.94
CA VAL A 31 4.90 4.19 5.06
C VAL A 31 4.20 3.13 4.22
N HIS A 32 3.31 2.36 4.83
CA HIS A 32 2.48 1.38 4.15
C HIS A 32 1.72 2.00 2.96
N ASP A 33 0.96 3.07 3.19
CA ASP A 33 0.15 3.69 2.14
C ASP A 33 0.98 4.29 1.00
N GLN A 34 2.16 4.83 1.32
CA GLN A 34 3.08 5.35 0.33
C GLN A 34 3.66 4.24 -0.55
N VAL A 35 4.03 3.11 0.05
CA VAL A 35 4.49 1.93 -0.70
C VAL A 35 3.37 1.36 -1.55
N VAL A 36 2.17 1.21 -1.02
CA VAL A 36 0.98 0.75 -1.77
C VAL A 36 0.75 1.63 -2.99
N SER A 37 0.76 2.95 -2.82
CA SER A 37 0.54 3.90 -3.93
C SER A 37 1.63 3.79 -5.00
N GLU A 38 2.88 3.74 -4.61
CA GLU A 38 4.02 3.64 -5.54
C GLU A 38 4.00 2.33 -6.34
N VAL A 39 3.78 1.21 -5.66
CA VAL A 39 3.68 -0.10 -6.30
C VAL A 39 2.50 -0.16 -7.26
N ALA A 40 1.33 0.32 -6.83
CA ALA A 40 0.14 0.36 -7.66
C ALA A 40 0.38 1.12 -8.97
N GLN A 41 1.00 2.29 -8.90
CA GLN A 41 1.32 3.10 -10.08
C GLN A 41 2.32 2.41 -11.01
N ARG A 42 3.39 1.85 -10.48
CA ARG A 42 4.43 1.17 -11.28
C ARG A 42 3.88 -0.08 -11.96
N TRP A 43 3.15 -0.90 -11.21
CA TRP A 43 2.65 -2.17 -11.72
C TRP A 43 1.46 -1.99 -12.67
N ALA A 44 0.62 -0.97 -12.48
CA ALA A 44 -0.40 -0.62 -13.47
C ALA A 44 0.20 -0.34 -14.85
N LYS A 45 1.34 0.37 -14.89
CA LYS A 45 2.05 0.65 -16.14
C LYS A 45 2.74 -0.59 -16.69
N ALA A 46 3.43 -1.35 -15.83
CA ALA A 46 4.21 -2.53 -16.22
C ALA A 46 3.32 -3.64 -16.78
N PHE A 47 2.21 -3.92 -16.11
CA PHE A 47 1.26 -4.97 -16.50
C PHE A 47 0.16 -4.50 -17.43
N ARG A 48 0.08 -3.20 -17.72
CA ARG A 48 -0.94 -2.59 -18.57
C ARG A 48 -2.36 -2.97 -18.17
N CYS A 49 -2.62 -2.98 -16.87
CA CYS A 49 -3.92 -3.33 -16.29
C CYS A 49 -4.44 -2.18 -15.43
N LYS A 50 -5.73 -2.23 -15.12
CA LYS A 50 -6.29 -1.33 -14.12
C LYS A 50 -5.96 -1.87 -12.73
N VAL A 51 -5.60 -0.97 -11.82
CA VAL A 51 -5.23 -1.32 -10.45
C VAL A 51 -6.13 -0.57 -9.48
N THR A 52 -6.59 -1.28 -8.47
CA THR A 52 -7.30 -0.70 -7.32
C THR A 52 -6.49 -0.92 -6.05
N ILE A 53 -6.57 0.01 -5.13
CA ILE A 53 -5.99 -0.10 -3.79
C ILE A 53 -7.09 -0.21 -2.75
N LYS A 54 -6.79 -0.80 -1.61
CA LYS A 54 -7.78 -1.11 -0.55
C LYS A 54 -8.61 0.08 -0.11
N THR A 55 -8.06 1.28 -0.15
CA THR A 55 -8.75 2.53 0.20
C THR A 55 -9.53 3.14 -0.96
N SER A 56 -9.43 2.60 -2.18
CA SER A 56 -10.16 3.14 -3.33
C SER A 56 -11.65 2.78 -3.28
N PRO A 57 -12.55 3.71 -3.65
CA PRO A 57 -13.99 3.42 -3.72
C PRO A 57 -14.31 2.27 -4.66
N GLU A 58 -13.54 2.11 -5.74
CA GLU A 58 -13.69 1.02 -6.70
C GLU A 58 -13.45 -0.33 -6.03
N GLN A 59 -12.38 -0.46 -5.25
CA GLN A 59 -12.08 -1.72 -4.56
C GLN A 59 -13.15 -2.06 -3.53
N ASN A 60 -13.64 -1.09 -2.79
CA ASN A 60 -14.74 -1.30 -1.84
C ASN A 60 -16.03 -1.76 -2.53
N ARG A 61 -16.29 -1.31 -3.74
CA ARG A 61 -17.44 -1.74 -4.55
C ARG A 61 -17.31 -3.19 -5.02
N TRP A 62 -16.10 -3.58 -5.42
CA TRP A 62 -15.81 -4.93 -5.92
C TRP A 62 -15.67 -5.97 -4.81
N ALA A 63 -15.21 -5.55 -3.63
CA ALA A 63 -14.95 -6.45 -2.51
C ALA A 63 -16.20 -7.16 -2.01
N GLY A 64 -17.36 -6.50 -2.05
CA GLY A 64 -18.53 -7.04 -1.38
C GLY A 64 -18.23 -7.35 0.09
N PRO A 65 -18.64 -8.52 0.61
CA PRO A 65 -18.25 -8.98 1.93
C PRO A 65 -16.84 -9.56 2.01
N GLN A 66 -16.16 -9.74 0.86
CA GLN A 66 -14.84 -10.37 0.81
C GLN A 66 -13.74 -9.34 1.08
N GLN A 67 -12.79 -9.69 1.94
CA GLN A 67 -11.61 -8.88 2.15
C GLN A 67 -10.66 -9.04 0.97
N LEU A 68 -10.31 -7.93 0.34
CA LEU A 68 -9.30 -7.89 -0.72
C LEU A 68 -7.94 -7.50 -0.19
N SER A 69 -6.90 -7.81 -0.98
CA SER A 69 -5.52 -7.37 -0.74
C SER A 69 -5.37 -5.85 -0.83
N ASP A 70 -4.24 -5.36 -0.36
CA ASP A 70 -3.91 -3.93 -0.44
C ASP A 70 -3.95 -3.40 -1.86
N ILE A 71 -3.51 -4.21 -2.83
CA ILE A 71 -3.47 -3.87 -4.25
C ILE A 71 -4.06 -5.04 -5.05
N VAL A 72 -4.93 -4.72 -6.01
CA VAL A 72 -5.49 -5.70 -6.95
C VAL A 72 -5.38 -5.18 -8.36
N GLY A 73 -4.83 -6.01 -9.25
CA GLY A 73 -4.80 -5.77 -10.69
C GLY A 73 -5.98 -6.44 -11.37
N TRP A 74 -6.64 -5.71 -12.26
CA TRP A 74 -7.88 -6.12 -12.91
C TRP A 74 -7.77 -6.11 -14.43
N TYR A 75 -8.40 -7.09 -15.05
CA TYR A 75 -8.78 -7.03 -16.44
C TYR A 75 -10.28 -6.74 -16.54
N PHE A 76 -10.60 -5.59 -17.12
CA PHE A 76 -11.97 -5.18 -17.35
C PHE A 76 -12.40 -5.53 -18.78
N SER A 77 -13.50 -6.23 -18.92
CA SER A 77 -14.07 -6.57 -20.22
C SER A 77 -15.58 -6.38 -20.25
N PRO A 78 -16.18 -6.26 -21.46
CA PRO A 78 -17.64 -6.22 -21.59
C PRO A 78 -18.34 -7.48 -21.06
N HIS A 79 -17.62 -8.58 -20.91
CA HIS A 79 -18.14 -9.86 -20.42
C HIS A 79 -17.94 -10.07 -18.92
N GLY A 80 -17.41 -9.09 -18.22
CA GLY A 80 -17.14 -9.12 -16.77
C GLY A 80 -15.69 -8.77 -16.44
N ASP A 81 -15.49 -8.40 -15.20
CA ASP A 81 -14.19 -8.03 -14.69
C ASP A 81 -13.52 -9.23 -14.03
N ARG A 82 -12.23 -9.36 -14.25
CA ARG A 82 -11.44 -10.48 -13.75
C ARG A 82 -10.24 -9.98 -12.96
N MET A 83 -10.03 -10.56 -11.78
CA MET A 83 -8.82 -10.34 -11.00
C MET A 83 -7.66 -11.05 -11.70
N GLU A 84 -6.60 -10.30 -11.98
CA GLU A 84 -5.40 -10.82 -12.66
C GLU A 84 -4.29 -11.18 -11.67
N TRP A 85 -4.12 -10.34 -10.65
CA TRP A 85 -3.14 -10.51 -9.61
C TRP A 85 -3.50 -9.69 -8.38
N MET A 86 -2.87 -9.98 -7.27
CA MET A 86 -3.01 -9.22 -6.04
C MET A 86 -1.68 -9.10 -5.31
N ALA A 87 -1.55 -8.10 -4.45
CA ALA A 87 -0.37 -7.88 -3.64
C ALA A 87 -0.71 -7.34 -2.25
N GLU A 88 0.07 -7.77 -1.27
CA GLU A 88 0.09 -7.23 0.09
C GLU A 88 1.39 -6.47 0.30
N VAL A 89 1.32 -5.41 1.09
CA VAL A 89 2.46 -4.62 1.54
C VAL A 89 2.57 -4.75 3.04
N GLU A 90 3.72 -5.18 3.51
CA GLU A 90 4.01 -5.26 4.94
C GLU A 90 5.08 -4.25 5.34
N THR A 91 4.97 -3.75 6.54
CA THR A 91 6.02 -2.97 7.24
C THR A 91 6.71 -3.86 8.28
N GLU A 92 7.73 -3.35 8.93
CA GLU A 92 8.38 -4.08 10.04
C GLU A 92 7.39 -4.43 11.14
N ASP A 93 6.53 -3.47 11.49
CA ASP A 93 5.52 -3.66 12.54
C ASP A 93 4.50 -4.73 12.17
N THR A 94 4.03 -4.73 10.92
CA THR A 94 3.05 -5.71 10.47
C THR A 94 3.65 -7.09 10.27
N LEU A 95 4.90 -7.20 9.84
CA LEU A 95 5.61 -8.49 9.78
C LEU A 95 5.82 -9.10 11.17
N SER A 96 5.96 -8.27 12.19
CA SER A 96 6.10 -8.71 13.59
C SER A 96 4.77 -9.07 14.24
N ASP A 97 3.65 -8.72 13.61
CA ASP A 97 2.31 -9.03 14.14
C ASP A 97 1.99 -10.53 13.93
N PRO A 98 1.69 -11.27 15.00
CA PRO A 98 1.32 -12.68 14.91
C PRO A 98 0.11 -12.97 14.02
N ALA A 99 -0.77 -12.00 13.82
CA ALA A 99 -1.97 -12.13 13.01
C ALA A 99 -1.73 -11.97 11.49
N THR A 100 -0.55 -11.55 11.06
CA THR A 100 -0.25 -11.25 9.65
C THR A 100 -0.43 -12.45 8.74
N HIS A 101 0.06 -13.62 9.12
CA HIS A 101 -0.10 -14.84 8.34
C HIS A 101 -1.56 -15.27 8.21
N LEU A 102 -2.39 -15.05 9.21
CA LEU A 102 -3.84 -15.30 9.14
C LEU A 102 -4.53 -14.35 8.16
N ARG A 103 -4.07 -13.09 8.10
CA ARG A 103 -4.58 -12.13 7.12
C ARG A 103 -4.24 -12.57 5.71
N TRP A 104 -3.02 -13.02 5.44
CA TRP A 104 -2.64 -13.54 4.12
C TRP A 104 -3.52 -14.72 3.68
N GLN A 105 -3.83 -15.63 4.60
CA GLN A 105 -4.74 -16.74 4.30
C GLN A 105 -6.15 -16.28 3.90
N ARG A 106 -6.63 -15.19 4.50
CA ARG A 106 -7.97 -14.67 4.22
C ARG A 106 -8.07 -13.95 2.87
N VAL A 107 -7.01 -13.28 2.46
CA VAL A 107 -7.02 -12.50 1.21
C VAL A 107 -6.56 -13.32 0.01
N ALA A 108 -5.82 -14.40 0.21
CA ALA A 108 -5.36 -15.26 -0.87
C ALA A 108 -6.55 -15.88 -1.62
N VAL A 109 -6.53 -15.75 -2.94
CA VAL A 109 -7.54 -16.33 -3.84
C VAL A 109 -6.89 -17.45 -4.65
N PRO A 110 -7.40 -18.68 -4.61
CA PRO A 110 -6.85 -19.79 -5.39
C PRO A 110 -6.77 -19.47 -6.88
N GLY A 111 -5.63 -19.75 -7.50
CA GLY A 111 -5.40 -19.53 -8.93
C GLY A 111 -5.05 -18.09 -9.31
N ILE A 112 -5.07 -17.15 -8.38
CA ILE A 112 -4.66 -15.76 -8.62
C ILE A 112 -3.24 -15.54 -8.09
N PRO A 113 -2.30 -15.06 -8.92
CA PRO A 113 -0.96 -14.71 -8.47
C PRO A 113 -1.00 -13.72 -7.31
N PHE A 114 -0.33 -14.08 -6.22
CA PHE A 114 -0.28 -13.28 -5.00
C PHE A 114 1.17 -12.87 -4.75
N TYR A 115 1.39 -11.57 -4.62
CA TYR A 115 2.72 -10.99 -4.42
C TYR A 115 2.82 -10.34 -3.04
N LEU A 116 4.03 -10.32 -2.50
CA LEU A 116 4.32 -9.71 -1.21
C LEU A 116 5.43 -8.68 -1.36
N LEU A 117 5.22 -7.50 -0.77
CA LEU A 117 6.23 -6.45 -0.68
C LEU A 117 6.59 -6.24 0.79
N ILE A 118 7.87 -6.25 1.08
CA ILE A 118 8.41 -6.19 2.45
C ILE A 118 9.58 -5.22 2.54
N PRO A 119 9.88 -4.71 3.73
CA PRO A 119 11.10 -3.93 3.93
C PRO A 119 12.36 -4.76 3.61
N ARG A 120 13.37 -4.10 3.10
CA ARG A 120 14.67 -4.72 2.82
C ARG A 120 15.21 -5.44 4.05
N GLY A 121 15.79 -6.62 3.84
CA GLY A 121 16.38 -7.43 4.90
C GLY A 121 15.41 -8.37 5.62
N HIS A 122 14.11 -8.35 5.29
CA HIS A 122 13.08 -9.16 5.96
C HIS A 122 12.62 -10.38 5.14
N LYS A 123 13.30 -10.69 4.03
CA LYS A 123 12.87 -11.76 3.12
C LYS A 123 12.79 -13.13 3.81
N THR A 124 13.79 -13.50 4.59
CA THR A 124 13.81 -14.78 5.30
C THR A 124 12.66 -14.90 6.33
N VAL A 125 12.34 -13.80 7.02
CA VAL A 125 11.21 -13.76 7.96
C VAL A 125 9.89 -13.96 7.20
N ALA A 126 9.70 -13.25 6.10
CA ALA A 126 8.50 -13.36 5.27
C ALA A 126 8.32 -14.77 4.67
N GLU A 127 9.39 -15.38 4.19
CA GLU A 127 9.38 -16.76 3.67
C GLU A 127 8.97 -17.79 4.73
N LYS A 128 9.47 -17.62 5.96
CA LYS A 128 9.09 -18.50 7.10
C LYS A 128 7.62 -18.31 7.47
N LEU A 129 7.14 -17.07 7.54
CA LEU A 129 5.73 -16.80 7.81
C LEU A 129 4.82 -17.35 6.72
N ALA A 130 5.20 -17.21 5.45
CA ALA A 130 4.46 -17.76 4.33
C ALA A 130 4.36 -19.30 4.41
N ALA A 131 5.44 -19.96 4.77
CA ALA A 131 5.46 -21.41 4.98
C ALA A 131 4.52 -21.84 6.12
N VAL A 132 4.55 -21.13 7.25
CA VAL A 132 3.64 -21.40 8.38
C VAL A 132 2.18 -21.16 7.98
N ALA A 133 1.91 -20.12 7.20
CA ALA A 133 0.58 -19.81 6.71
C ALA A 133 0.08 -20.77 5.63
N GLY A 134 0.98 -21.54 5.00
CA GLY A 134 0.63 -22.31 3.81
C GLY A 134 0.25 -21.44 2.61
N VAL A 135 0.73 -20.20 2.57
CA VAL A 135 0.48 -19.25 1.49
C VAL A 135 1.66 -19.26 0.52
N HIS A 136 1.36 -19.44 -0.75
CA HIS A 136 2.36 -19.40 -1.81
C HIS A 136 2.33 -18.03 -2.50
N PHE A 137 3.43 -17.27 -2.39
CA PHE A 137 3.60 -16.04 -3.12
C PHE A 137 4.28 -16.29 -4.47
N GLY A 138 3.76 -15.66 -5.53
CA GLY A 138 4.37 -15.66 -6.86
C GLY A 138 5.68 -14.87 -6.91
N GLY A 139 5.91 -14.01 -5.93
CA GLY A 139 7.15 -13.28 -5.72
C GLY A 139 7.12 -12.50 -4.41
N ILE A 140 8.27 -12.40 -3.77
CA ILE A 140 8.48 -11.56 -2.58
C ILE A 140 9.49 -10.49 -2.97
N TYR A 141 9.02 -9.26 -3.03
CA TYR A 141 9.82 -8.08 -3.40
C TYR A 141 10.19 -7.27 -2.17
N GLN A 142 11.33 -6.63 -2.22
CA GLN A 142 11.80 -5.80 -1.13
C GLN A 142 11.71 -4.33 -1.51
N PHE A 143 11.50 -3.47 -0.54
CA PHE A 143 11.56 -2.02 -0.72
C PHE A 143 12.43 -1.35 0.34
N ASN A 144 13.00 -0.21 -0.03
CA ASN A 144 13.55 0.77 0.89
C ASN A 144 12.58 1.95 0.97
N PHE A 145 12.44 2.49 2.16
CA PHE A 145 11.76 3.75 2.39
C PHE A 145 12.71 4.72 3.10
N PHE A 146 13.03 5.80 2.42
CA PHE A 146 13.94 6.81 2.96
C PHE A 146 13.54 8.21 2.49
N ASN A 147 13.41 9.15 3.42
CA ASN A 147 13.02 10.53 3.15
C ASN A 147 11.76 10.68 2.26
N GLY A 148 10.73 9.88 2.49
CA GLY A 148 9.51 9.90 1.70
C GLY A 148 9.63 9.28 0.31
N ILE A 149 10.76 8.66 -0.01
CA ILE A 149 11.00 8.00 -1.29
C ILE A 149 10.92 6.49 -1.12
N VAL A 150 10.09 5.86 -1.94
CA VAL A 150 9.98 4.41 -2.03
C VAL A 150 10.85 3.91 -3.18
N GLN A 151 11.76 2.99 -2.88
CA GLN A 151 12.57 2.29 -3.87
C GLN A 151 12.25 0.79 -3.81
N ILE A 152 11.74 0.24 -4.89
CA ILE A 152 11.49 -1.20 -5.03
C ILE A 152 12.75 -1.87 -5.58
N LEU A 153 13.19 -2.93 -4.94
CA LEU A 153 14.42 -3.68 -5.24
C LEU A 153 14.12 -4.97 -6.01
#